data_0f50729d9774decc1a374fb2f64844f6
#
_entry.id   0f50729d9774decc1a374fb2f64844f6
#
_cell.length_a   1.000
_cell.length_b   1.000
_cell.length_c   1.000
_cell.angle_alpha   90.00
_cell.angle_beta   90.00
_cell.angle_gamma   90.00
#
_symmetry.space_group_name_H-M   'P 1'
#
loop_
_entity.id
_entity.type
_entity.pdbx_description
1 polymer ?
#
loop_
_entity_poly.entity_id
_entity_poly.type
_entity_poly.pdbx_seq_one_letter_code
_entity_poly.pdbx_strand_id
1 'polypeptide(L)'
;MIPHLAGNRPGRRSAFTLIELLVVIAIIAVLVGLLLPAVQAARRAQCTNNIKQILLSFHNHHNNYNGFPPVRTETPNYGWCVNLIPFLEQQVLFNAFNLNKNFYDFDNQTVSHCGLQVFSCPSGPLGIHDVALALGSTSYGTRGTVGDYKANHLLNAQYQVNGAAGNPVLLRAGQYQPIAAITDGTSQTTIVHEQAGRPDWYLKGWKKQPNVTGLTNVYWWDCWASYSHFTYQGYAADGKSAGWACGVNCNNGQGIYGFHPGGANVGFCDGSVRFLKETTAVRIVFALATRDGGEPLSASDY
;
A
#
# COMPACT_ATOMS: atom_id res chain seq x y z
N MET A 1 74.73 -37.10 -0.19
CA MET A 1 73.34 -37.47 -0.44
C MET A 1 72.54 -36.19 -0.41
N ILE A 2 72.13 -35.66 -1.62
CA ILE A 2 71.41 -34.39 -1.77
C ILE A 2 69.96 -34.78 -2.09
N PRO A 3 68.93 -34.28 -1.36
CA PRO A 3 67.55 -34.60 -1.68
C PRO A 3 67.09 -33.79 -2.87
N HIS A 4 66.54 -34.48 -3.89
CA HIS A 4 65.83 -33.86 -5.03
C HIS A 4 64.56 -33.19 -4.54
N LEU A 5 64.50 -31.86 -4.73
CA LEU A 5 63.27 -31.06 -4.61
C LEU A 5 62.40 -31.37 -5.83
N ALA A 6 61.24 -32.01 -5.60
CA ALA A 6 60.23 -32.21 -6.61
C ALA A 6 59.58 -30.86 -6.94
N GLY A 7 59.81 -30.35 -8.15
CA GLY A 7 59.22 -29.15 -8.66
C GLY A 7 57.69 -29.27 -8.82
N ASN A 8 56.95 -28.46 -8.08
CA ASN A 8 55.51 -28.34 -8.19
C ASN A 8 55.18 -27.70 -9.57
N ARG A 9 54.58 -28.47 -10.50
CA ARG A 9 54.16 -27.97 -11.81
C ARG A 9 52.98 -27.04 -11.63
N PRO A 10 53.03 -25.78 -12.08
CA PRO A 10 51.90 -24.89 -12.04
C PRO A 10 50.75 -25.47 -12.90
N GLY A 11 49.62 -25.73 -12.28
CA GLY A 11 48.41 -26.18 -13.00
C GLY A 11 48.06 -25.20 -14.12
N ARG A 12 47.86 -25.72 -15.34
CA ARG A 12 47.36 -24.93 -16.49
C ARG A 12 46.07 -24.28 -16.11
N ARG A 13 46.04 -22.97 -15.93
CA ARG A 13 44.82 -22.18 -15.87
C ARG A 13 44.20 -22.18 -17.25
N SER A 14 43.05 -22.82 -17.44
CA SER A 14 42.28 -22.71 -18.68
C SER A 14 41.89 -21.26 -18.87
N ALA A 15 42.32 -20.63 -19.93
CA ALA A 15 41.87 -19.28 -20.32
C ALA A 15 40.48 -19.36 -20.94
N PHE A 16 39.59 -18.54 -20.45
CA PHE A 16 38.20 -18.45 -20.96
C PHE A 16 38.22 -17.84 -22.37
N THR A 17 37.53 -18.44 -23.31
CA THR A 17 37.46 -17.90 -24.69
C THR A 17 36.36 -16.83 -24.78
N LEU A 18 36.54 -15.90 -25.72
CA LEU A 18 35.55 -14.84 -25.97
C LEU A 18 34.17 -15.42 -26.35
N ILE A 19 34.19 -16.54 -27.10
CA ILE A 19 32.94 -17.22 -27.51
C ILE A 19 32.21 -17.82 -26.34
N GLU A 20 32.91 -18.47 -25.41
CA GLU A 20 32.29 -19.03 -24.16
C GLU A 20 31.63 -17.91 -23.33
N LEU A 21 32.29 -16.77 -23.19
CA LEU A 21 31.73 -15.62 -22.48
C LEU A 21 30.49 -15.10 -23.23
N LEU A 22 30.54 -14.95 -24.54
CA LEU A 22 29.44 -14.42 -25.36
C LEU A 22 28.19 -15.34 -25.28
N VAL A 23 28.37 -16.65 -25.34
CA VAL A 23 27.27 -17.62 -25.23
C VAL A 23 26.63 -17.53 -23.84
N VAL A 24 27.41 -17.43 -22.77
CA VAL A 24 26.90 -17.32 -21.41
C VAL A 24 26.08 -16.05 -21.22
N ILE A 25 26.57 -14.89 -21.67
CA ILE A 25 25.81 -13.64 -21.55
C ILE A 25 24.54 -13.67 -22.42
N ALA A 26 24.56 -14.31 -23.59
CA ALA A 26 23.37 -14.45 -24.44
C ALA A 26 22.30 -15.31 -23.74
N ILE A 27 22.67 -16.45 -23.11
CA ILE A 27 21.77 -17.30 -22.36
C ILE A 27 21.19 -16.53 -21.17
N ILE A 28 22.03 -15.84 -20.40
CA ILE A 28 21.56 -15.02 -19.26
C ILE A 28 20.57 -13.95 -19.72
N ALA A 29 20.89 -13.24 -20.82
CA ALA A 29 20.01 -12.21 -21.36
C ALA A 29 18.62 -12.75 -21.74
N VAL A 30 18.57 -13.92 -22.38
CA VAL A 30 17.30 -14.59 -22.73
C VAL A 30 16.53 -15.00 -21.46
N LEU A 31 17.21 -15.64 -20.51
CA LEU A 31 16.58 -16.06 -19.24
C LEU A 31 16.01 -14.86 -18.46
N VAL A 32 16.79 -13.78 -18.32
CA VAL A 32 16.33 -12.56 -17.62
C VAL A 32 15.16 -11.92 -18.38
N GLY A 33 15.23 -11.86 -19.72
CA GLY A 33 14.17 -11.31 -20.55
C GLY A 33 12.83 -12.04 -20.40
N LEU A 34 12.85 -13.38 -20.21
CA LEU A 34 11.65 -14.18 -19.98
C LEU A 34 11.17 -14.14 -18.53
N LEU A 35 12.07 -14.06 -17.55
CA LEU A 35 11.72 -14.10 -16.14
C LEU A 35 11.17 -12.76 -15.63
N LEU A 36 11.65 -11.62 -16.15
CA LEU A 36 11.26 -10.31 -15.63
C LEU A 36 9.75 -10.04 -15.70
N PRO A 37 9.05 -10.28 -16.84
CA PRO A 37 7.59 -10.12 -16.90
C PRO A 37 6.85 -11.07 -15.98
N ALA A 38 7.29 -12.32 -15.84
CA ALA A 38 6.67 -13.32 -14.97
C ALA A 38 6.76 -12.93 -13.49
N VAL A 39 7.92 -12.44 -13.06
CA VAL A 39 8.12 -11.95 -11.67
C VAL A 39 7.24 -10.75 -11.37
N GLN A 40 7.11 -9.80 -12.31
CA GLN A 40 6.23 -8.64 -12.13
C GLN A 40 4.76 -9.06 -12.04
N ALA A 41 4.31 -10.00 -12.87
CA ALA A 41 2.96 -10.55 -12.81
C ALA A 41 2.70 -11.27 -11.47
N ALA A 42 3.64 -12.07 -10.98
CA ALA A 42 3.54 -12.77 -9.69
C ALA A 42 3.46 -11.77 -8.52
N ARG A 43 4.28 -10.73 -8.51
CA ARG A 43 4.22 -9.67 -7.48
C ARG A 43 2.88 -8.94 -7.48
N ARG A 44 2.36 -8.61 -8.68
CA ARG A 44 1.03 -7.98 -8.81
C ARG A 44 -0.08 -8.91 -8.31
N ALA A 45 -0.02 -10.20 -8.64
CA ALA A 45 -0.98 -11.18 -8.16
C ALA A 45 -0.95 -11.28 -6.62
N GLN A 46 0.24 -11.22 -6.00
CA GLN A 46 0.36 -11.20 -4.55
C GLN A 46 -0.25 -9.94 -3.94
N CYS A 47 -0.01 -8.74 -4.50
CA CYS A 47 -0.65 -7.51 -4.02
C CYS A 47 -2.19 -7.59 -4.15
N THR A 48 -2.71 -8.17 -5.24
CA THR A 48 -4.15 -8.45 -5.43
C THR A 48 -4.68 -9.40 -4.34
N ASN A 49 -3.94 -10.47 -4.04
CA ASN A 49 -4.32 -11.43 -3.00
C ASN A 49 -4.31 -10.81 -1.60
N ASN A 50 -3.35 -9.95 -1.30
CA ASN A 50 -3.29 -9.21 -0.04
C ASN A 50 -4.56 -8.34 0.13
N ILE A 51 -4.94 -7.58 -0.90
CA ILE A 51 -6.18 -6.79 -0.86
C ILE A 51 -7.40 -7.69 -0.68
N LYS A 52 -7.47 -8.86 -1.36
CA LYS A 52 -8.58 -9.81 -1.17
C LYS A 52 -8.69 -10.32 0.27
N GLN A 53 -7.56 -10.63 0.92
CA GLN A 53 -7.55 -11.04 2.33
C GLN A 53 -8.03 -9.90 3.24
N ILE A 54 -7.59 -8.67 2.97
CA ILE A 54 -8.05 -7.49 3.70
C ILE A 54 -9.56 -7.30 3.51
N LEU A 55 -10.08 -7.40 2.29
CA LEU A 55 -11.52 -7.28 2.02
C LEU A 55 -12.33 -8.37 2.71
N LEU A 56 -11.86 -9.62 2.67
CA LEU A 56 -12.50 -10.72 3.40
C LEU A 56 -12.55 -10.43 4.91
N SER A 57 -11.48 -9.87 5.48
CA SER A 57 -11.48 -9.49 6.89
C SER A 57 -12.44 -8.35 7.21
N PHE A 58 -12.66 -7.39 6.29
CA PHE A 58 -13.71 -6.38 6.41
C PHE A 58 -15.10 -7.01 6.46
N HIS A 59 -15.39 -7.97 5.57
CA HIS A 59 -16.69 -8.66 5.57
C HIS A 59 -16.87 -9.52 6.82
N ASN A 60 -15.84 -10.23 7.28
CA ASN A 60 -15.90 -10.98 8.53
C ASN A 60 -16.14 -10.06 9.75
N HIS A 61 -15.49 -8.90 9.78
CA HIS A 61 -15.78 -7.87 10.81
C HIS A 61 -17.24 -7.41 10.71
N HIS A 62 -17.74 -7.11 9.50
CA HIS A 62 -19.12 -6.70 9.31
C HIS A 62 -20.11 -7.76 9.80
N ASN A 63 -19.87 -9.02 9.51
CA ASN A 63 -20.73 -10.13 9.95
C ASN A 63 -20.78 -10.28 11.47
N ASN A 64 -19.68 -9.96 12.17
CA ASN A 64 -19.62 -10.06 13.63
C ASN A 64 -20.14 -8.81 14.36
N TYR A 65 -19.95 -7.64 13.76
CA TYR A 65 -20.23 -6.35 14.43
C TYR A 65 -21.29 -5.50 13.71
N ASN A 66 -21.97 -6.06 12.68
CA ASN A 66 -22.98 -5.38 11.87
C ASN A 66 -22.50 -4.10 11.16
N GLY A 67 -21.21 -4.03 10.86
CA GLY A 67 -20.64 -2.91 10.12
C GLY A 67 -19.14 -3.06 9.87
N PHE A 68 -18.63 -2.32 8.92
CA PHE A 68 -17.19 -2.17 8.70
C PHE A 68 -16.58 -1.39 9.87
N PRO A 69 -15.32 -1.67 10.26
CA PRO A 69 -14.67 -0.99 11.37
C PRO A 69 -14.52 0.50 11.10
N PRO A 70 -14.38 1.33 12.16
CA PRO A 70 -14.01 2.72 11.97
C PRO A 70 -12.62 2.80 11.34
N VAL A 71 -12.39 3.84 10.53
CA VAL A 71 -11.08 4.07 9.93
C VAL A 71 -10.01 4.25 11.01
N ARG A 72 -10.41 4.79 12.15
CA ARG A 72 -9.58 4.95 13.34
C ARG A 72 -10.42 5.10 14.59
N THR A 73 -9.81 4.83 15.74
CA THR A 73 -10.24 5.31 17.05
C THR A 73 -9.50 6.61 17.40
N GLU A 74 -9.99 7.42 18.33
CA GLU A 74 -9.33 8.69 18.68
C GLU A 74 -8.66 8.66 20.05
N THR A 75 -9.27 7.95 21.00
CA THR A 75 -8.74 7.80 22.37
C THR A 75 -9.16 6.44 22.90
N PRO A 76 -8.25 5.48 22.92
CA PRO A 76 -6.89 5.48 22.36
C PRO A 76 -6.87 5.47 20.84
N ASN A 77 -5.71 5.81 20.28
CA ASN A 77 -5.51 6.02 18.87
C ASN A 77 -4.92 4.79 18.18
N TYR A 78 -5.68 4.14 17.31
CA TYR A 78 -5.25 3.07 16.40
C TYR A 78 -6.16 2.98 15.18
N GLY A 79 -5.68 2.33 14.13
CA GLY A 79 -6.35 2.30 12.83
C GLY A 79 -7.21 1.07 12.59
N TRP A 80 -7.91 1.08 11.46
CA TRP A 80 -8.79 0.01 10.98
C TRP A 80 -8.09 -1.35 10.88
N CYS A 81 -6.80 -1.37 10.54
CA CYS A 81 -6.02 -2.60 10.44
C CYS A 81 -6.03 -3.39 11.77
N VAL A 82 -5.94 -2.70 12.93
CA VAL A 82 -5.94 -3.34 14.24
C VAL A 82 -7.26 -4.11 14.46
N ASN A 83 -8.38 -3.53 14.06
CA ASN A 83 -9.69 -4.17 14.16
C ASN A 83 -9.85 -5.40 13.22
N LEU A 84 -9.05 -5.47 12.16
CA LEU A 84 -9.09 -6.59 11.22
C LEU A 84 -8.15 -7.74 11.57
N ILE A 85 -7.15 -7.54 12.45
CA ILE A 85 -6.17 -8.57 12.82
C ILE A 85 -6.82 -9.90 13.22
N PRO A 86 -7.89 -9.96 14.04
CA PRO A 86 -8.54 -11.22 14.42
C PRO A 86 -9.04 -12.02 13.23
N PHE A 87 -9.40 -11.34 12.14
CA PHE A 87 -9.95 -11.93 10.91
C PHE A 87 -8.89 -12.24 9.85
N LEU A 88 -7.61 -11.97 10.17
CA LEU A 88 -6.44 -12.26 9.33
C LEU A 88 -5.59 -13.41 9.89
N GLU A 89 -6.18 -14.28 10.71
CA GLU A 89 -5.53 -15.41 11.40
C GLU A 89 -4.35 -14.98 12.30
N GLN A 90 -4.38 -13.72 12.79
CA GLN A 90 -3.34 -13.13 13.64
C GLN A 90 -3.83 -12.91 15.08
N GLN A 91 -4.59 -13.85 15.63
CA GLN A 91 -5.19 -13.72 16.96
C GLN A 91 -4.14 -13.50 18.06
N VAL A 92 -2.98 -14.15 17.95
CA VAL A 92 -1.88 -13.98 18.93
C VAL A 92 -1.39 -12.53 18.94
N LEU A 93 -1.25 -11.91 17.76
CA LEU A 93 -0.84 -10.53 17.64
C LEU A 93 -1.91 -9.57 18.19
N PHE A 94 -3.18 -9.85 17.92
CA PHE A 94 -4.29 -9.06 18.47
C PHE A 94 -4.33 -9.12 20.00
N ASN A 95 -4.15 -10.30 20.58
CA ASN A 95 -4.13 -10.48 22.04
C ASN A 95 -2.96 -9.77 22.72
N ALA A 96 -1.88 -9.54 21.99
CA ALA A 96 -0.73 -8.78 22.46
C ALA A 96 -0.89 -7.26 22.30
N PHE A 97 -1.87 -6.80 21.52
CA PHE A 97 -2.14 -5.38 21.34
C PHE A 97 -2.97 -4.84 22.50
N ASN A 98 -2.46 -3.82 23.18
CA ASN A 98 -3.19 -3.15 24.27
C ASN A 98 -4.16 -2.10 23.68
N LEU A 99 -5.44 -2.48 23.58
CA LEU A 99 -6.49 -1.60 23.04
C LEU A 99 -6.78 -0.37 23.90
N ASN A 100 -6.25 -0.28 25.13
CA ASN A 100 -6.38 0.88 26.01
C ASN A 100 -5.23 1.89 25.84
N LYS A 101 -4.32 1.65 24.91
CA LYS A 101 -3.15 2.46 24.62
C LYS A 101 -3.10 2.82 23.14
N ASN A 102 -2.42 3.92 22.82
CA ASN A 102 -2.21 4.31 21.42
C ASN A 102 -1.28 3.32 20.72
N PHE A 103 -1.41 3.20 19.40
CA PHE A 103 -0.55 2.33 18.62
C PHE A 103 0.95 2.72 18.71
N TYR A 104 1.26 3.97 19.04
CA TYR A 104 2.62 4.49 19.19
C TYR A 104 3.15 4.49 20.62
N ASP A 105 2.36 4.06 21.61
CA ASP A 105 2.82 3.91 22.99
C ASP A 105 3.77 2.71 23.11
N PHE A 106 4.68 2.74 24.09
CA PHE A 106 5.64 1.65 24.32
C PHE A 106 4.96 0.29 24.55
N ASP A 107 3.80 0.28 25.17
CA ASP A 107 3.00 -0.94 25.40
C ASP A 107 2.63 -1.67 24.10
N ASN A 108 2.47 -0.93 23.00
CA ASN A 108 2.11 -1.47 21.68
C ASN A 108 3.30 -1.54 20.71
N GLN A 109 4.49 -1.09 21.12
CA GLN A 109 5.64 -1.01 20.22
C GLN A 109 6.01 -2.35 19.58
N THR A 110 6.05 -3.42 20.39
CA THR A 110 6.39 -4.77 19.89
C THR A 110 5.42 -5.22 18.82
N VAL A 111 4.12 -4.98 19.01
CA VAL A 111 3.08 -5.37 18.05
C VAL A 111 3.13 -4.48 16.81
N SER A 112 3.19 -3.17 16.98
CA SER A 112 3.29 -2.22 15.86
C SER A 112 4.53 -2.42 14.99
N HIS A 113 5.59 -3.02 15.57
CA HIS A 113 6.84 -3.36 14.89
C HIS A 113 6.77 -4.74 14.18
N CYS A 114 5.75 -5.55 14.41
CA CYS A 114 5.58 -6.80 13.68
C CYS A 114 5.20 -6.52 12.23
N GLY A 115 6.03 -6.95 11.29
CA GLY A 115 5.74 -6.85 9.85
C GLY A 115 4.70 -7.86 9.42
N LEU A 116 3.55 -7.40 8.95
CA LEU A 116 2.50 -8.25 8.42
C LEU A 116 2.56 -8.27 6.89
N GLN A 117 2.81 -9.45 6.31
CA GLN A 117 2.90 -9.65 4.85
C GLN A 117 1.64 -9.17 4.13
N VAL A 118 0.47 -9.36 4.73
CA VAL A 118 -0.82 -8.95 4.17
C VAL A 118 -0.94 -7.44 3.99
N PHE A 119 -0.22 -6.65 4.78
CA PHE A 119 -0.22 -5.19 4.67
C PHE A 119 0.96 -4.62 3.87
N SER A 120 1.83 -5.47 3.32
CA SER A 120 2.97 -5.06 2.49
C SER A 120 2.80 -5.48 1.04
N CYS A 121 2.98 -4.56 0.11
CA CYS A 121 2.97 -4.87 -1.32
C CYS A 121 4.39 -5.28 -1.78
N PRO A 122 4.60 -6.52 -2.27
CA PRO A 122 5.92 -7.00 -2.69
C PRO A 122 6.46 -6.29 -3.94
N SER A 123 5.66 -5.47 -4.61
CA SER A 123 6.11 -4.61 -5.71
C SER A 123 6.70 -3.28 -5.21
N GLY A 124 6.44 -2.91 -3.96
CA GLY A 124 7.06 -1.74 -3.34
C GLY A 124 8.60 -1.89 -3.25
N PRO A 125 9.36 -0.79 -3.37
CA PRO A 125 10.82 -0.86 -3.46
C PRO A 125 11.52 -1.23 -2.15
N LEU A 126 10.84 -1.06 -1.02
CA LEU A 126 11.42 -1.25 0.30
C LEU A 126 10.96 -2.55 0.99
N GLY A 127 9.90 -3.20 0.49
CA GLY A 127 9.29 -4.35 1.17
C GLY A 127 8.85 -4.03 2.60
N ILE A 128 8.86 -5.02 3.49
CA ILE A 128 8.58 -4.81 4.91
C ILE A 128 9.75 -4.05 5.54
N HIS A 129 9.49 -2.88 6.09
CA HIS A 129 10.51 -2.04 6.71
C HIS A 129 9.92 -1.19 7.83
N ASP A 130 10.80 -0.70 8.70
CA ASP A 130 10.42 0.09 9.85
C ASP A 130 10.29 1.57 9.54
N VAL A 131 9.35 2.19 10.20
CA VAL A 131 9.16 3.64 10.21
C VAL A 131 9.24 4.17 11.64
N ALA A 132 9.91 5.29 11.82
CA ALA A 132 9.90 6.01 13.09
C ALA A 132 8.51 6.64 13.29
N LEU A 133 7.92 6.49 14.46
CA LEU A 133 6.62 7.06 14.76
C LEU A 133 6.79 8.50 15.25
N ALA A 134 6.38 9.44 14.42
CA ALA A 134 6.45 10.87 14.70
C ALA A 134 5.28 11.61 14.06
N LEU A 135 4.79 12.66 14.68
CA LEU A 135 3.79 13.57 14.13
C LEU A 135 4.37 15.00 14.05
N GLY A 136 4.61 15.46 12.83
CA GLY A 136 5.30 16.73 12.62
C GLY A 136 6.71 16.69 13.22
N SER A 137 6.99 17.60 14.13
CA SER A 137 8.26 17.65 14.89
C SER A 137 8.27 16.79 16.16
N THR A 138 7.13 16.20 16.54
CA THR A 138 7.01 15.39 17.75
C THR A 138 7.36 13.94 17.45
N SER A 139 8.48 13.46 17.98
CA SER A 139 8.83 12.02 17.96
C SER A 139 8.24 11.33 19.19
N TYR A 140 7.66 10.16 18.98
CA TYR A 140 7.14 9.33 20.07
C TYR A 140 8.22 8.37 20.62
N GLY A 141 9.41 8.36 20.03
CA GLY A 141 10.51 7.49 20.46
C GLY A 141 10.29 6.00 20.13
N THR A 142 9.20 5.67 19.44
CA THR A 142 8.82 4.30 19.06
C THR A 142 8.93 4.10 17.55
N ARG A 143 8.90 2.85 17.13
CA ARG A 143 8.94 2.47 15.71
C ARG A 143 7.76 1.53 15.41
N GLY A 144 7.35 1.50 14.16
CA GLY A 144 6.36 0.56 13.65
C GLY A 144 6.73 0.08 12.27
N THR A 145 6.03 -0.91 11.74
CA THR A 145 6.25 -1.41 10.39
C THR A 145 5.26 -0.79 9.42
N VAL A 146 5.71 -0.53 8.21
CA VAL A 146 4.91 0.10 7.15
C VAL A 146 3.68 -0.72 6.76
N GLY A 147 2.62 -0.03 6.33
CA GLY A 147 1.48 -0.60 5.62
C GLY A 147 1.29 0.09 4.27
N ASP A 148 1.30 -0.70 3.19
CA ASP A 148 1.20 -0.21 1.80
C ASP A 148 -0.25 -0.11 1.30
N TYR A 149 -1.22 -0.49 2.12
CA TYR A 149 -2.65 -0.38 1.79
C TYR A 149 -3.32 0.62 2.71
N LYS A 150 -4.13 1.49 2.13
CA LYS A 150 -4.80 2.57 2.85
C LYS A 150 -6.31 2.48 2.65
N ALA A 151 -7.06 2.82 3.70
CA ALA A 151 -8.50 2.89 3.62
C ALA A 151 -8.97 4.26 3.17
N ASN A 152 -10.09 4.28 2.44
CA ASN A 152 -10.74 5.50 2.00
C ASN A 152 -11.44 6.17 3.19
N HIS A 153 -11.10 7.42 3.48
CA HIS A 153 -11.68 8.13 4.61
C HIS A 153 -12.19 9.53 4.31
N LEU A 154 -11.47 10.32 3.53
CA LEU A 154 -11.83 11.69 3.21
C LEU A 154 -11.57 11.97 1.73
N LEU A 155 -12.44 12.80 1.16
CA LEU A 155 -12.18 13.47 -0.11
C LEU A 155 -11.75 14.89 0.20
N ASN A 156 -10.73 15.37 -0.46
CA ASN A 156 -10.37 16.77 -0.36
C ASN A 156 -11.54 17.61 -0.93
N ALA A 157 -12.03 18.57 -0.14
CA ALA A 157 -13.23 19.35 -0.46
C ALA A 157 -13.22 20.02 -1.86
N GLN A 158 -12.03 20.37 -2.36
CA GLN A 158 -11.87 20.96 -3.70
C GLN A 158 -12.20 20.00 -4.86
N TYR A 159 -12.33 18.68 -4.57
CA TYR A 159 -12.63 17.65 -5.58
C TYR A 159 -14.06 17.12 -5.49
N GLN A 160 -14.94 17.81 -4.78
CA GLN A 160 -16.34 17.47 -4.75
C GLN A 160 -16.95 17.67 -6.13
N VAL A 161 -17.54 16.61 -6.69
CA VAL A 161 -18.24 16.66 -7.97
C VAL A 161 -19.66 17.15 -7.71
N ASN A 162 -20.11 18.16 -8.44
CA ASN A 162 -21.47 18.75 -8.36
C ASN A 162 -21.87 19.36 -7.01
N GLY A 163 -20.91 19.73 -6.14
CA GLY A 163 -21.21 20.36 -4.85
C GLY A 163 -21.79 19.41 -3.81
N ALA A 164 -21.97 18.13 -4.12
CA ALA A 164 -22.32 17.09 -3.18
C ALA A 164 -21.03 16.44 -2.67
N ALA A 165 -20.73 16.62 -1.40
CA ALA A 165 -19.69 15.87 -0.72
C ALA A 165 -20.25 14.47 -0.45
N GLY A 166 -19.95 13.52 -1.31
CA GLY A 166 -20.20 12.12 -0.99
C GLY A 166 -19.41 11.73 0.27
N ASN A 167 -19.97 10.87 1.09
CA ASN A 167 -19.33 10.42 2.31
C ASN A 167 -18.38 9.25 2.02
N PRO A 168 -17.26 9.13 2.75
CA PRO A 168 -16.38 7.97 2.65
C PRO A 168 -17.05 6.72 3.23
N VAL A 169 -16.55 5.54 2.86
CA VAL A 169 -17.06 4.27 3.39
C VAL A 169 -16.77 4.13 4.87
N LEU A 170 -15.54 4.36 5.30
CA LEU A 170 -15.16 4.20 6.70
C LEU A 170 -15.38 5.49 7.49
N LEU A 171 -16.07 5.36 8.61
CA LEU A 171 -16.37 6.46 9.52
C LEU A 171 -15.26 6.63 10.58
N ARG A 172 -15.26 7.80 11.24
CA ARG A 172 -14.37 8.06 12.38
C ARG A 172 -14.92 7.49 13.69
N ALA A 173 -14.02 7.39 14.67
CA ALA A 173 -14.33 7.34 16.09
C ALA A 173 -15.46 6.38 16.51
N GLY A 174 -15.18 5.08 16.42
CA GLY A 174 -16.05 4.06 17.02
C GLY A 174 -17.39 3.81 16.32
N GLN A 175 -17.61 4.40 15.15
CA GLN A 175 -18.82 4.17 14.37
C GLN A 175 -18.59 3.06 13.35
N TYR A 176 -19.39 2.01 13.40
CA TYR A 176 -19.42 0.95 12.41
C TYR A 176 -20.30 1.36 11.23
N GLN A 177 -19.80 1.11 10.01
CA GLN A 177 -20.52 1.45 8.79
C GLN A 177 -21.23 0.22 8.23
N PRO A 178 -22.57 0.15 8.26
CA PRO A 178 -23.30 -0.96 7.65
C PRO A 178 -23.20 -0.88 6.11
N ILE A 179 -23.14 -2.05 5.46
CA ILE A 179 -23.10 -2.17 4.00
C ILE A 179 -24.33 -1.50 3.35
N ALA A 180 -25.49 -1.57 4.00
CA ALA A 180 -26.72 -0.95 3.50
C ALA A 180 -26.64 0.58 3.30
N ALA A 181 -25.67 1.24 3.92
CA ALA A 181 -25.47 2.68 3.76
C ALA A 181 -24.60 3.03 2.52
N ILE A 182 -24.16 2.03 1.74
CA ILE A 182 -23.41 2.23 0.50
C ILE A 182 -24.41 2.26 -0.64
N THR A 183 -25.03 3.42 -0.88
CA THR A 183 -26.13 3.59 -1.82
C THR A 183 -25.67 3.65 -3.28
N ASP A 184 -24.40 3.99 -3.55
CA ASP A 184 -23.82 3.98 -4.89
C ASP A 184 -23.54 2.58 -5.42
N GLY A 185 -23.70 1.56 -4.55
CA GLY A 185 -23.47 0.16 -4.86
C GLY A 185 -22.09 -0.33 -4.44
N THR A 186 -22.06 -1.49 -3.78
CA THR A 186 -20.82 -2.07 -3.23
C THR A 186 -19.79 -2.43 -4.29
N SER A 187 -20.23 -2.74 -5.51
CA SER A 187 -19.35 -3.03 -6.65
C SER A 187 -18.80 -1.79 -7.36
N GLN A 188 -19.26 -0.60 -6.99
CA GLN A 188 -18.81 0.69 -7.53
C GLN A 188 -18.16 1.59 -6.47
N THR A 189 -18.07 1.13 -5.23
CA THR A 189 -17.48 1.90 -4.13
C THR A 189 -16.22 1.20 -3.62
N THR A 190 -15.09 1.90 -3.62
CA THR A 190 -13.82 1.41 -3.12
C THR A 190 -13.71 1.60 -1.60
N ILE A 191 -13.05 0.68 -0.90
CA ILE A 191 -12.82 0.75 0.54
C ILE A 191 -11.34 0.80 0.89
N VAL A 192 -10.48 0.14 0.10
CA VAL A 192 -9.03 0.09 0.30
C VAL A 192 -8.29 0.21 -1.02
N HIS A 193 -7.10 0.79 -1.00
CA HIS A 193 -6.26 0.95 -2.18
C HIS A 193 -4.78 0.83 -1.86
N GLU A 194 -3.97 0.57 -2.87
CA GLU A 194 -2.52 0.62 -2.77
C GLU A 194 -2.03 2.06 -2.61
N GLN A 195 -1.11 2.24 -1.67
CA GLN A 195 -0.29 3.43 -1.50
C GLN A 195 1.10 3.01 -1.00
N ALA A 196 1.86 2.41 -1.89
CA ALA A 196 3.13 1.78 -1.55
C ALA A 196 4.33 2.73 -1.62
N GLY A 197 5.46 2.29 -1.03
CA GLY A 197 6.74 2.96 -1.13
C GLY A 197 7.00 4.05 -0.08
N ARG A 198 6.07 4.25 0.85
CA ARG A 198 6.29 5.17 1.98
C ARG A 198 7.32 4.58 2.96
N PRO A 199 8.12 5.38 3.67
CA PRO A 199 8.04 6.85 3.82
C PRO A 199 8.71 7.64 2.70
N ASP A 200 9.34 6.98 1.74
CA ASP A 200 9.93 7.66 0.60
C ASP A 200 8.83 8.29 -0.27
N TRP A 201 9.17 9.41 -0.90
CA TRP A 201 8.25 10.09 -1.79
C TRP A 201 8.53 9.78 -3.25
N TYR A 202 7.50 9.28 -3.95
CA TYR A 202 7.56 8.93 -5.36
C TYR A 202 6.54 9.71 -6.18
N LEU A 203 6.97 10.22 -7.32
CA LEU A 203 6.12 10.83 -8.34
C LEU A 203 5.87 9.85 -9.49
N LYS A 204 5.06 10.27 -10.46
CA LYS A 204 4.76 9.54 -11.69
C LYS A 204 6.01 8.93 -12.32
N GLY A 205 5.90 7.65 -12.75
CA GLY A 205 7.02 6.90 -13.30
C GLY A 205 8.04 6.45 -12.25
N TRP A 206 7.60 6.31 -10.97
CA TRP A 206 8.39 5.82 -9.84
C TRP A 206 9.64 6.66 -9.52
N LYS A 207 9.57 7.94 -9.84
CA LYS A 207 10.67 8.88 -9.61
C LYS A 207 10.72 9.26 -8.14
N LYS A 208 11.69 8.68 -7.40
CA LYS A 208 11.96 9.04 -6.02
C LYS A 208 12.36 10.51 -5.94
N GLN A 209 11.74 11.24 -5.04
CA GLN A 209 12.06 12.63 -4.75
C GLN A 209 13.02 12.70 -3.55
N PRO A 210 13.93 13.68 -3.53
CA PRO A 210 14.68 13.97 -2.31
C PRO A 210 13.68 14.37 -1.21
N ASN A 211 14.03 14.06 0.04
CA ASN A 211 13.21 14.37 1.19
C ASN A 211 12.87 15.88 1.18
N VAL A 212 11.60 16.19 0.96
CA VAL A 212 11.12 17.57 0.98
C VAL A 212 10.74 17.89 2.43
N THR A 213 11.47 18.83 3.04
CA THR A 213 11.14 19.38 4.35
C THR A 213 9.69 19.86 4.36
N GLY A 214 8.87 19.27 5.21
CA GLY A 214 7.45 19.60 5.38
C GLY A 214 6.44 18.50 5.03
N LEU A 215 6.80 17.52 4.16
CA LEU A 215 5.96 16.35 3.86
C LEU A 215 6.58 15.03 4.35
N THR A 216 7.83 15.06 4.76
CA THR A 216 8.62 13.91 5.19
C THR A 216 8.45 13.55 6.67
N ASN A 217 7.72 14.36 7.44
CA ASN A 217 7.64 14.20 8.90
C ASN A 217 6.36 13.53 9.39
N VAL A 218 5.65 12.79 8.54
CA VAL A 218 4.39 12.15 8.92
C VAL A 218 4.53 10.63 8.80
N TYR A 219 5.55 10.09 9.43
CA TYR A 219 5.86 8.67 9.39
C TYR A 219 4.85 7.81 10.17
N TRP A 220 4.14 8.38 11.12
CA TRP A 220 3.19 7.62 11.93
C TRP A 220 1.99 7.10 11.11
N TRP A 221 1.58 7.79 10.05
CA TRP A 221 0.50 7.35 9.17
C TRP A 221 0.92 6.21 8.26
N ASP A 222 2.20 5.96 8.13
CA ASP A 222 2.72 4.91 7.28
C ASP A 222 2.77 3.57 8.01
N CYS A 223 2.75 3.55 9.35
CA CYS A 223 2.63 2.33 10.14
C CYS A 223 1.26 1.67 9.92
N TRP A 224 1.24 0.34 9.76
CA TRP A 224 0.00 -0.40 9.55
C TRP A 224 -0.97 -0.27 10.74
N ALA A 225 -0.47 -0.19 11.98
CA ALA A 225 -1.30 -0.04 13.17
C ALA A 225 -1.88 1.38 13.35
N SER A 226 -1.38 2.35 12.58
CA SER A 226 -1.87 3.72 12.59
C SER A 226 -3.20 3.86 11.85
N TYR A 227 -3.65 5.06 11.67
CA TYR A 227 -4.84 5.36 10.90
C TYR A 227 -4.85 4.71 9.51
N SER A 228 -3.69 4.58 8.86
CA SER A 228 -3.54 4.00 7.52
C SER A 228 -4.69 4.38 6.57
N HIS A 229 -5.18 5.62 6.71
CA HIS A 229 -6.26 6.18 5.92
C HIS A 229 -5.76 7.35 5.11
N PHE A 230 -6.55 7.74 4.13
CA PHE A 230 -6.12 8.77 3.22
C PHE A 230 -7.22 9.75 2.87
N THR A 231 -6.81 10.99 2.66
CA THR A 231 -7.60 12.00 1.95
C THR A 231 -7.27 11.88 0.48
N TYR A 232 -8.22 11.44 -0.35
CA TYR A 232 -8.00 11.41 -1.79
C TYR A 232 -7.72 12.81 -2.32
N GLN A 233 -6.64 12.91 -3.07
CA GLN A 233 -6.25 14.12 -3.78
C GLN A 233 -5.90 13.76 -5.22
N GLY A 234 -6.44 14.52 -6.17
CA GLY A 234 -5.95 14.53 -7.54
C GLY A 234 -4.78 15.50 -7.68
N TYR A 235 -4.00 15.29 -8.72
CA TYR A 235 -2.78 16.06 -8.95
C TYR A 235 -2.79 16.74 -10.32
N ALA A 236 -2.02 17.82 -10.44
CA ALA A 236 -1.62 18.39 -11.72
C ALA A 236 -0.71 17.40 -12.47
N ALA A 237 -0.39 17.70 -13.73
CA ALA A 237 0.42 16.83 -14.56
C ALA A 237 1.85 16.58 -14.02
N ASP A 238 2.35 17.49 -13.19
CA ASP A 238 3.65 17.38 -12.50
C ASP A 238 3.65 16.38 -11.33
N GLY A 239 2.46 15.94 -10.88
CA GLY A 239 2.28 15.06 -9.73
C GLY A 239 2.58 15.72 -8.38
N LYS A 240 2.85 17.01 -8.31
CA LYS A 240 3.23 17.72 -7.08
C LYS A 240 2.11 18.57 -6.52
N SER A 241 1.53 19.41 -7.36
CA SER A 241 0.45 20.30 -6.99
C SER A 241 -0.89 19.59 -7.06
N ALA A 242 -1.84 19.99 -6.24
CA ALA A 242 -3.23 19.54 -6.35
C ALA A 242 -3.82 19.91 -7.71
N GLY A 243 -4.63 19.02 -8.32
CA GLY A 243 -5.19 19.27 -9.65
C GLY A 243 -6.07 18.11 -10.15
N TRP A 244 -6.52 18.22 -11.38
CA TRP A 244 -7.46 17.29 -12.02
C TRP A 244 -6.85 16.45 -13.15
N ALA A 245 -5.52 16.51 -13.33
CA ALA A 245 -4.86 15.87 -14.45
C ALA A 245 -4.48 14.41 -14.18
N CYS A 246 -4.32 14.02 -12.92
CA CYS A 246 -3.81 12.72 -12.55
C CYS A 246 -4.40 12.23 -11.22
N GLY A 247 -5.03 11.04 -11.22
CA GLY A 247 -5.68 10.43 -10.05
C GLY A 247 -5.01 9.16 -9.55
N VAL A 248 -4.25 8.45 -10.40
CA VAL A 248 -3.61 7.19 -10.07
C VAL A 248 -2.13 7.25 -10.45
N ASN A 249 -1.24 6.75 -9.61
CA ASN A 249 0.23 6.74 -9.80
C ASN A 249 0.87 8.13 -10.03
N CYS A 250 0.26 9.19 -9.52
CA CYS A 250 0.80 10.54 -9.63
C CYS A 250 1.86 10.81 -8.57
N ASN A 251 1.51 10.45 -7.34
CA ASN A 251 2.27 10.77 -6.15
C ASN A 251 1.79 9.83 -5.03
N ASN A 252 2.72 9.22 -4.31
CA ASN A 252 2.39 8.36 -3.17
C ASN A 252 2.19 9.14 -1.86
N GLY A 253 2.22 10.43 -1.89
CA GLY A 253 1.94 11.29 -0.74
C GLY A 253 0.46 11.26 -0.34
N GLN A 254 -0.48 11.53 -1.26
CA GLN A 254 -1.94 11.56 -1.03
C GLN A 254 -2.72 11.01 -2.24
N GLY A 255 -2.58 9.74 -2.53
CA GLY A 255 -3.27 9.14 -3.67
C GLY A 255 -3.08 7.65 -3.82
N ILE A 256 -3.81 7.07 -4.74
CA ILE A 256 -3.63 5.68 -5.16
C ILE A 256 -2.26 5.57 -5.85
N TYR A 257 -1.41 4.71 -5.32
CA TYR A 257 -0.06 4.55 -5.85
C TYR A 257 0.46 3.12 -5.69
N GLY A 258 0.69 2.46 -6.83
CA GLY A 258 1.26 1.12 -6.90
C GLY A 258 2.55 1.10 -7.72
N PHE A 259 3.43 0.16 -7.43
CA PHE A 259 4.62 -0.12 -8.24
C PHE A 259 4.32 -1.18 -9.30
N HIS A 260 3.16 -1.00 -9.98
CA HIS A 260 2.73 -1.85 -11.08
C HIS A 260 2.69 -1.04 -12.38
N PRO A 261 3.22 -1.57 -13.50
CA PRO A 261 3.12 -0.88 -14.77
C PRO A 261 1.67 -0.55 -15.13
N GLY A 262 1.39 0.73 -15.38
CA GLY A 262 0.11 1.20 -15.89
C GLY A 262 -0.99 1.48 -14.87
N GLY A 263 -0.78 1.29 -13.56
CA GLY A 263 -1.80 1.60 -12.55
C GLY A 263 -1.56 0.99 -11.18
N ALA A 264 -2.63 0.86 -10.38
CA ALA A 264 -2.60 0.31 -9.03
C ALA A 264 -3.86 -0.51 -8.72
N ASN A 265 -3.76 -1.44 -7.77
CA ASN A 265 -4.91 -2.24 -7.34
C ASN A 265 -5.74 -1.48 -6.31
N VAL A 266 -7.06 -1.64 -6.41
CA VAL A 266 -8.04 -1.13 -5.45
C VAL A 266 -9.04 -2.21 -5.08
N GLY A 267 -9.49 -2.20 -3.84
CA GLY A 267 -10.49 -3.12 -3.30
C GLY A 267 -11.84 -2.44 -3.16
N PHE A 268 -12.89 -3.11 -3.62
CA PHE A 268 -14.27 -2.65 -3.58
C PHE A 268 -15.03 -3.23 -2.39
N CYS A 269 -16.11 -2.57 -2.02
CA CYS A 269 -16.95 -2.98 -0.91
C CYS A 269 -17.66 -4.31 -1.10
N ASP A 270 -17.74 -4.82 -2.34
CA ASP A 270 -18.27 -6.16 -2.66
C ASP A 270 -17.23 -7.29 -2.51
N GLY A 271 -16.00 -6.99 -2.09
CA GLY A 271 -14.89 -7.95 -2.00
C GLY A 271 -14.10 -8.15 -3.29
N SER A 272 -14.48 -7.48 -4.38
CA SER A 272 -13.72 -7.53 -5.63
C SER A 272 -12.47 -6.66 -5.58
N VAL A 273 -11.43 -7.06 -6.33
CA VAL A 273 -10.22 -6.27 -6.53
C VAL A 273 -10.08 -5.96 -8.01
N ARG A 274 -9.91 -4.69 -8.34
CA ARG A 274 -9.71 -4.25 -9.72
C ARG A 274 -8.45 -3.40 -9.84
N PHE A 275 -7.95 -3.34 -11.06
CA PHE A 275 -6.78 -2.55 -11.39
C PHE A 275 -7.21 -1.23 -12.02
N LEU A 276 -7.02 -0.14 -11.30
CA LEU A 276 -7.25 1.18 -11.87
C LEU A 276 -6.05 1.62 -12.71
N LYS A 277 -6.33 1.99 -13.94
CA LYS A 277 -5.31 2.49 -14.87
C LYS A 277 -4.85 3.90 -14.45
N GLU A 278 -3.60 4.22 -14.71
CA GLU A 278 -3.07 5.58 -14.48
C GLU A 278 -3.72 6.64 -15.38
N THR A 279 -4.45 6.21 -16.43
CA THR A 279 -5.25 7.07 -17.30
C THR A 279 -6.68 7.30 -16.79
N THR A 280 -7.09 6.64 -15.70
CA THR A 280 -8.41 6.83 -15.11
C THR A 280 -8.58 8.29 -14.68
N ALA A 281 -9.65 8.91 -15.16
CA ALA A 281 -9.93 10.31 -14.86
C ALA A 281 -10.09 10.54 -13.34
N VAL A 282 -9.56 11.63 -12.83
CA VAL A 282 -9.64 11.98 -11.39
C VAL A 282 -11.08 11.95 -10.89
N ARG A 283 -12.04 12.48 -11.64
CA ARG A 283 -13.47 12.45 -11.28
C ARG A 283 -14.01 11.04 -11.04
N ILE A 284 -13.55 10.05 -11.82
CA ILE A 284 -13.96 8.65 -11.67
C ILE A 284 -13.37 8.07 -10.37
N VAL A 285 -12.09 8.35 -10.09
CA VAL A 285 -11.44 7.93 -8.84
C VAL A 285 -12.19 8.48 -7.62
N PHE A 286 -12.65 9.74 -7.69
CA PHE A 286 -13.43 10.36 -6.61
C PHE A 286 -14.82 9.76 -6.48
N ALA A 287 -15.54 9.55 -7.59
CA ALA A 287 -16.83 8.91 -7.59
C ALA A 287 -16.78 7.47 -7.02
N LEU A 288 -15.71 6.72 -7.32
CA LEU A 288 -15.48 5.40 -6.73
C LEU A 288 -15.15 5.44 -5.24
N ALA A 289 -14.74 6.58 -4.69
CA ALA A 289 -14.35 6.71 -3.29
C ALA A 289 -15.51 7.13 -2.36
N THR A 290 -16.65 7.54 -2.91
CA THR A 290 -17.86 7.90 -2.15
C THR A 290 -18.82 6.71 -2.06
N ARG A 291 -19.59 6.64 -0.95
CA ARG A 291 -20.60 5.60 -0.74
C ARG A 291 -22.02 6.04 -1.13
N ASP A 292 -22.24 7.36 -1.26
CA ASP A 292 -23.56 8.00 -1.39
C ASP A 292 -23.51 9.29 -2.21
N GLY A 293 -22.56 9.38 -3.14
CA GLY A 293 -22.39 10.54 -4.03
C GLY A 293 -23.40 10.59 -5.17
N GLY A 294 -23.93 9.45 -5.58
CA GLY A 294 -24.95 9.32 -6.63
C GLY A 294 -24.42 9.57 -8.04
N GLU A 295 -23.10 9.50 -8.26
CA GLU A 295 -22.52 9.69 -9.57
C GLU A 295 -22.76 8.45 -10.45
N PRO A 296 -23.28 8.62 -11.69
CA PRO A 296 -23.45 7.51 -12.60
C PRO A 296 -22.09 7.01 -13.10
N LEU A 297 -21.73 5.77 -12.74
CA LEU A 297 -20.53 5.10 -13.18
C LEU A 297 -20.85 3.85 -13.98
N SER A 298 -20.08 3.61 -15.03
CA SER A 298 -20.08 2.36 -15.78
C SER A 298 -18.79 1.59 -15.53
N ALA A 299 -18.85 0.26 -15.57
CA ALA A 299 -17.65 -0.58 -15.48
C ALA A 299 -16.64 -0.33 -16.61
N SER A 300 -17.02 0.37 -17.68
CA SER A 300 -16.12 0.80 -18.76
C SER A 300 -15.34 2.07 -18.43
N ASP A 301 -15.68 2.79 -17.36
CA ASP A 301 -15.03 4.06 -17.00
C ASP A 301 -13.69 3.85 -16.28
N TYR A 302 -13.41 2.61 -15.82
CA TYR A 302 -12.20 2.28 -15.02
C TYR A 302 -11.73 0.84 -15.19
#